data_c7b6c11c9905667b28a1f7281cf8e229
#
_entry.id   c7b6c11c9905667b28a1f7281cf8e229
#
_cell.length_a   1.000
_cell.length_b   1.000
_cell.length_c   1.000
_cell.angle_alpha   90.00
_cell.angle_beta   90.00
_cell.angle_gamma   90.00
#
_symmetry.space_group_name_H-M   'P 1'
#
loop_
_entity.id
_entity.type
_entity.pdbx_description
1 polymer ?
#
loop_
_entity_poly.entity_id
_entity_poly.type
_entity_poly.pdbx_seq_one_letter_code
_entity_poly.pdbx_strand_id
1 'polypeptide(L)'
;MKHLRSFFAVLLAAAVCAAVVLFSGCGASVQVQQLTIPGERGSIHATLTTPANAENMPAVVICHGFTGNRQLDGHAKPLAKTLAQHGIASIAIDFAGSGESEEPFTAYTPANMRDDITSAITYLTDTVGADPERIGLLGHSMGGRAVSVYPVSYTHLTLPTIA
;
A
#
# COMPACT_ATOMS: atom_id res chain seq x y z
N MET A 1 58.84 -5.66 18.05
CA MET A 1 57.70 -5.09 18.80
C MET A 1 56.91 -4.01 18.03
N LYS A 2 57.51 -3.20 17.17
CA LYS A 2 56.82 -2.18 16.37
C LYS A 2 55.86 -2.76 15.32
N HIS A 3 56.22 -3.85 14.65
CA HIS A 3 55.40 -4.49 13.62
C HIS A 3 54.15 -5.20 14.15
N LEU A 4 54.19 -5.71 15.39
CA LEU A 4 53.04 -6.36 16.03
C LEU A 4 51.97 -5.37 16.44
N ARG A 5 52.35 -4.15 16.88
CA ARG A 5 51.40 -3.07 17.19
C ARG A 5 50.67 -2.52 15.96
N SER A 6 51.37 -2.47 14.80
CA SER A 6 50.78 -2.03 13.52
C SER A 6 49.76 -3.03 13.01
N PHE A 7 50.00 -4.33 13.19
CA PHE A 7 49.09 -5.40 12.77
C PHE A 7 47.78 -5.40 13.58
N PHE A 8 47.90 -5.18 14.91
CA PHE A 8 46.69 -5.06 15.75
C PHE A 8 45.87 -3.80 15.45
N ALA A 9 46.50 -2.68 15.11
CA ALA A 9 45.82 -1.45 14.75
C ALA A 9 45.04 -1.59 13.41
N VAL A 10 45.58 -2.30 12.41
CA VAL A 10 44.93 -2.56 11.14
C VAL A 10 43.76 -3.54 11.31
N LEU A 11 43.90 -4.57 12.13
CA LEU A 11 42.80 -5.50 12.43
C LEU A 11 41.66 -4.84 13.20
N LEU A 12 41.98 -3.93 14.15
CA LEU A 12 40.97 -3.18 14.89
C LEU A 12 40.22 -2.19 13.99
N ALA A 13 40.91 -1.52 13.05
CA ALA A 13 40.30 -0.65 12.07
C ALA A 13 39.39 -1.40 11.07
N ALA A 14 39.80 -2.59 10.62
CA ALA A 14 39.00 -3.44 9.78
C ALA A 14 37.73 -3.96 10.50
N ALA A 15 37.83 -4.32 11.78
CA ALA A 15 36.69 -4.75 12.60
C ALA A 15 35.69 -3.61 12.83
N VAL A 16 36.16 -2.37 13.05
CA VAL A 16 35.29 -1.19 13.22
C VAL A 16 34.62 -0.83 11.89
N CYS A 17 35.31 -0.90 10.75
CA CYS A 17 34.68 -0.70 9.45
C CYS A 17 33.62 -1.77 9.12
N ALA A 18 33.87 -3.04 9.47
CA ALA A 18 32.87 -4.11 9.31
C ALA A 18 31.65 -3.92 10.21
N ALA A 19 31.83 -3.41 11.44
CA ALA A 19 30.72 -3.11 12.35
C ALA A 19 29.88 -1.91 11.88
N VAL A 20 30.49 -0.91 11.24
CA VAL A 20 29.77 0.25 10.70
C VAL A 20 28.94 -0.11 9.47
N VAL A 21 29.36 -1.09 8.66
CA VAL A 21 28.59 -1.59 7.50
C VAL A 21 27.35 -2.40 7.94
N LEU A 22 27.38 -3.00 9.12
CA LEU A 22 26.22 -3.75 9.68
C LEU A 22 25.14 -2.85 10.30
N PHE A 23 25.41 -1.55 10.49
CA PHE A 23 24.44 -0.55 10.96
C PHE A 23 23.89 0.37 9.86
N SER A 24 24.15 0.07 8.59
CA SER A 24 23.46 0.70 7.47
C SER A 24 22.02 0.25 7.52
N GLY A 25 21.15 1.11 8.04
CA GLY A 25 19.76 0.86 8.37
C GLY A 25 19.03 0.03 7.31
N CYS A 26 18.50 -1.08 7.76
CA CYS A 26 17.50 -1.85 7.05
C CYS A 26 16.20 -1.04 7.01
N GLY A 27 16.17 0.06 6.29
CA GLY A 27 14.95 0.67 5.82
C GLY A 27 14.36 -0.32 4.81
N ALA A 28 13.27 -0.99 5.16
CA ALA A 28 12.58 -1.86 4.24
C ALA A 28 12.39 -1.11 2.91
N SER A 29 12.99 -1.62 1.83
CA SER A 29 12.84 -0.99 0.52
C SER A 29 11.36 -1.06 0.13
N VAL A 30 10.83 0.04 -0.36
CA VAL A 30 9.42 0.19 -0.75
C VAL A 30 9.35 0.14 -2.27
N GLN A 31 8.48 -0.70 -2.80
CA GLN A 31 8.19 -0.78 -4.23
C GLN A 31 6.88 -0.03 -4.53
N VAL A 32 6.87 0.77 -5.58
CA VAL A 32 5.70 1.52 -6.04
C VAL A 32 5.47 1.24 -7.52
N GLN A 33 4.24 0.84 -7.87
CA GLN A 33 3.86 0.53 -9.23
C GLN A 33 2.57 1.28 -9.61
N GLN A 34 2.57 1.95 -10.76
CA GLN A 34 1.34 2.42 -11.42
C GLN A 34 0.87 1.29 -12.33
N LEU A 35 -0.37 0.89 -12.18
CA LEU A 35 -0.91 -0.25 -12.92
C LEU A 35 -2.43 -0.10 -13.12
N THR A 36 -2.98 -0.97 -13.94
CA THR A 36 -4.42 -1.19 -14.07
C THR A 36 -4.76 -2.59 -13.57
N ILE A 37 -5.86 -2.72 -12.84
CA ILE A 37 -6.37 -4.01 -12.38
C ILE A 37 -7.71 -4.32 -13.05
N PRO A 38 -8.07 -5.60 -13.19
CA PRO A 38 -9.39 -5.98 -13.70
C PRO A 38 -10.49 -5.48 -12.76
N GLY A 39 -11.53 -4.90 -13.31
CA GLY A 39 -12.75 -4.52 -12.61
C GLY A 39 -13.98 -5.10 -13.30
N GLU A 40 -15.13 -5.05 -12.65
CA GLU A 40 -16.41 -5.56 -13.16
C GLU A 40 -16.83 -4.91 -14.48
N ARG A 41 -16.49 -3.63 -14.71
CA ARG A 41 -16.90 -2.82 -15.86
C ARG A 41 -15.78 -2.45 -16.79
N GLY A 42 -14.54 -2.80 -16.47
CA GLY A 42 -13.36 -2.43 -17.23
C GLY A 42 -12.13 -2.36 -16.34
N SER A 43 -11.11 -1.63 -16.78
CA SER A 43 -9.86 -1.49 -16.02
C SER A 43 -9.96 -0.42 -14.94
N ILE A 44 -9.46 -0.71 -13.76
CA ILE A 44 -9.33 0.24 -12.65
C ILE A 44 -7.88 0.70 -12.58
N HIS A 45 -7.63 2.01 -12.72
CA HIS A 45 -6.31 2.59 -12.53
C HIS A 45 -5.93 2.60 -11.05
N ALA A 46 -4.72 2.14 -10.73
CA ALA A 46 -4.29 1.96 -9.36
C ALA A 46 -2.81 2.32 -9.15
N THR A 47 -2.49 2.66 -7.90
CA THR A 47 -1.11 2.76 -7.41
C THR A 47 -0.92 1.70 -6.33
N LEU A 48 -0.15 0.68 -6.62
CA LEU A 48 0.24 -0.35 -5.67
C LEU A 48 1.54 0.05 -4.99
N THR A 49 1.59 -0.06 -3.66
CA THR A 49 2.79 0.16 -2.86
C THR A 49 2.98 -1.02 -1.92
N THR A 50 4.13 -1.69 -2.04
CA THR A 50 4.43 -2.89 -1.24
C THR A 50 5.77 -2.76 -0.50
N PRO A 51 5.88 -3.40 0.68
CA PRO A 51 7.19 -3.68 1.25
C PRO A 51 7.98 -4.59 0.30
N ALA A 52 9.29 -4.43 0.21
CA ALA A 52 10.10 -5.36 -0.57
C ALA A 52 10.13 -6.74 0.11
N ASN A 53 10.03 -7.79 -0.70
CA ASN A 53 10.16 -9.19 -0.29
C ASN A 53 9.19 -9.62 0.84
N ALA A 54 8.03 -8.97 0.97
CA ALA A 54 7.02 -9.36 1.92
C ALA A 54 6.04 -10.36 1.28
N GLU A 55 5.78 -11.47 1.97
CA GLU A 55 4.78 -12.47 1.63
C GLU A 55 3.70 -12.50 2.72
N ASN A 56 2.48 -12.82 2.35
CA ASN A 56 1.34 -12.91 3.27
C ASN A 56 1.21 -11.69 4.20
N MET A 57 1.36 -10.49 3.63
CA MET A 57 1.37 -9.24 4.36
C MET A 57 -0.05 -8.68 4.55
N PRO A 58 -0.32 -7.91 5.61
CA PRO A 58 -1.54 -7.11 5.67
C PRO A 58 -1.57 -6.10 4.54
N ALA A 59 -2.76 -5.72 4.09
CA ALA A 59 -2.90 -4.74 3.03
C ALA A 59 -4.08 -3.78 3.27
N VAL A 60 -4.02 -2.61 2.62
CA VAL A 60 -5.03 -1.55 2.73
C VAL A 60 -5.46 -1.08 1.34
N VAL A 61 -6.77 -1.06 1.08
CA VAL A 61 -7.34 -0.35 -0.07
C VAL A 61 -7.58 1.10 0.31
N ILE A 62 -7.06 2.04 -0.48
CA ILE A 62 -7.18 3.50 -0.26
C ILE A 62 -8.17 4.08 -1.25
N CYS A 63 -9.25 4.69 -0.74
CA CYS A 63 -10.42 5.16 -1.45
C CYS A 63 -10.53 6.69 -1.37
N HIS A 64 -10.52 7.36 -2.53
CA HIS A 64 -10.62 8.82 -2.61
C HIS A 64 -12.05 9.36 -2.44
N GLY A 65 -12.18 10.68 -2.24
CA GLY A 65 -13.43 11.40 -2.13
C GLY A 65 -14.04 11.78 -3.49
N PHE A 66 -15.18 12.49 -3.41
CA PHE A 66 -15.89 13.00 -4.58
C PHE A 66 -14.99 13.91 -5.42
N THR A 67 -15.02 13.76 -6.74
CA THR A 67 -14.15 14.46 -7.71
C THR A 67 -12.64 14.28 -7.51
N GLY A 68 -12.23 13.40 -6.61
CA GLY A 68 -10.83 13.07 -6.36
C GLY A 68 -10.28 11.99 -7.30
N ASN A 69 -9.10 11.53 -6.96
CA ASN A 69 -8.42 10.43 -7.62
C ASN A 69 -7.53 9.67 -6.63
N ARG A 70 -6.88 8.59 -7.06
CA ARG A 70 -6.00 7.74 -6.24
C ARG A 70 -4.82 8.45 -5.58
N GLN A 71 -4.55 9.71 -5.94
CA GLN A 71 -3.46 10.50 -5.32
C GLN A 71 -3.88 11.15 -4.00
N LEU A 72 -5.19 11.26 -3.70
CA LEU A 72 -5.73 11.92 -2.51
C LEU A 72 -5.10 13.31 -2.27
N ASP A 73 -5.10 14.17 -3.27
CA ASP A 73 -4.48 15.51 -3.21
C ASP A 73 -3.00 15.47 -2.74
N GLY A 74 -2.29 14.39 -3.09
CA GLY A 74 -0.90 14.18 -2.72
C GLY A 74 -0.68 13.43 -1.39
N HIS A 75 -1.74 13.13 -0.64
CA HIS A 75 -1.63 12.45 0.66
C HIS A 75 -1.48 10.92 0.54
N ALA A 76 -1.90 10.29 -0.56
CA ALA A 76 -1.80 8.85 -0.74
C ALA A 76 -0.36 8.34 -0.72
N LYS A 77 0.55 9.03 -1.39
CA LYS A 77 1.96 8.61 -1.51
C LYS A 77 2.70 8.55 -0.15
N PRO A 78 2.70 9.60 0.70
CA PRO A 78 3.35 9.52 2.01
C PRO A 78 2.69 8.49 2.93
N LEU A 79 1.36 8.35 2.89
CA LEU A 79 0.62 7.35 3.64
C LEU A 79 1.03 5.93 3.22
N ALA A 80 0.97 5.62 1.92
CA ALA A 80 1.35 4.32 1.38
C ALA A 80 2.81 3.95 1.70
N LYS A 81 3.73 4.95 1.62
CA LYS A 81 5.12 4.76 2.02
C LYS A 81 5.24 4.39 3.50
N THR A 82 4.53 5.09 4.38
CA THR A 82 4.52 4.81 5.81
C THR A 82 3.98 3.41 6.10
N LEU A 83 2.87 3.02 5.47
CA LEU A 83 2.31 1.67 5.59
C LEU A 83 3.33 0.61 5.17
N ALA A 84 3.97 0.78 4.00
CA ALA A 84 4.95 -0.18 3.49
C ALA A 84 6.20 -0.29 4.39
N GLN A 85 6.65 0.80 5.00
CA GLN A 85 7.74 0.79 5.99
C GLN A 85 7.39 -0.03 7.25
N HIS A 86 6.10 -0.21 7.53
CA HIS A 86 5.59 -1.04 8.63
C HIS A 86 5.11 -2.43 8.17
N GLY A 87 5.50 -2.86 6.98
CA GLY A 87 5.17 -4.18 6.45
C GLY A 87 3.74 -4.33 5.91
N ILE A 88 3.05 -3.22 5.65
CA ILE A 88 1.66 -3.21 5.17
C ILE A 88 1.64 -2.76 3.71
N ALA A 89 1.11 -3.60 2.80
CA ALA A 89 0.88 -3.20 1.42
C ALA A 89 -0.29 -2.22 1.31
N SER A 90 -0.35 -1.46 0.23
CA SER A 90 -1.53 -0.63 -0.06
C SER A 90 -1.78 -0.51 -1.55
N ILE A 91 -3.04 -0.40 -1.91
CA ILE A 91 -3.49 -0.08 -3.26
C ILE A 91 -4.44 1.11 -3.21
N ALA A 92 -4.06 2.20 -3.88
CA ALA A 92 -4.91 3.37 -4.08
C ALA A 92 -5.54 3.27 -5.46
N ILE A 93 -6.87 3.36 -5.55
CA ILE A 93 -7.63 3.16 -6.80
C ILE A 93 -8.32 4.44 -7.25
N ASP A 94 -8.51 4.59 -8.56
CA ASP A 94 -9.48 5.51 -9.13
C ASP A 94 -10.82 4.80 -9.26
N PHE A 95 -11.86 5.36 -8.65
CA PHE A 95 -13.21 4.83 -8.82
C PHE A 95 -13.75 5.06 -10.23
N ALA A 96 -14.67 4.22 -10.65
CA ALA A 96 -15.41 4.38 -11.90
C ALA A 96 -15.92 5.81 -12.08
N GLY A 97 -15.64 6.40 -13.23
CA GLY A 97 -15.99 7.77 -13.58
C GLY A 97 -15.16 8.86 -12.90
N SER A 98 -13.98 8.52 -12.36
CA SER A 98 -13.10 9.45 -11.65
C SER A 98 -11.62 9.19 -11.99
N GLY A 99 -10.77 10.18 -11.75
CA GLY A 99 -9.33 10.07 -12.00
C GLY A 99 -9.01 9.76 -13.47
N GLU A 100 -8.31 8.66 -13.72
CA GLU A 100 -7.98 8.16 -15.06
C GLU A 100 -8.97 7.09 -15.57
N SER A 101 -10.12 6.90 -14.89
CA SER A 101 -11.18 5.99 -15.35
C SER A 101 -11.67 6.39 -16.73
N GLU A 102 -11.83 5.40 -17.61
CA GLU A 102 -12.42 5.61 -18.96
C GLU A 102 -13.96 5.74 -18.93
N GLU A 103 -14.58 5.44 -17.78
CA GLU A 103 -16.02 5.53 -17.60
C GLU A 103 -16.48 6.98 -17.39
N PRO A 104 -17.69 7.33 -17.83
CA PRO A 104 -18.24 8.66 -17.63
C PRO A 104 -18.49 8.92 -16.13
N PHE A 105 -18.49 10.19 -15.71
CA PHE A 105 -18.74 10.57 -14.32
C PHE A 105 -20.07 10.04 -13.75
N THR A 106 -21.04 9.75 -14.60
CA THR A 106 -22.30 9.10 -14.19
C THR A 106 -22.10 7.69 -13.61
N ALA A 107 -20.95 7.06 -13.87
CA ALA A 107 -20.56 5.79 -13.25
C ALA A 107 -20.06 5.92 -11.82
N TYR A 108 -19.79 7.13 -11.33
CA TYR A 108 -19.39 7.39 -9.94
C TYR A 108 -20.58 7.20 -8.98
N THR A 109 -20.90 5.96 -8.68
CA THR A 109 -22.04 5.57 -7.84
C THR A 109 -21.59 4.70 -6.67
N PRO A 110 -22.33 4.69 -5.54
CA PRO A 110 -21.99 3.84 -4.39
C PRO A 110 -21.91 2.34 -4.74
N ALA A 111 -22.75 1.87 -5.69
CA ALA A 111 -22.72 0.48 -6.14
C ALA A 111 -21.40 0.17 -6.87
N ASN A 112 -21.03 1.00 -7.84
CA ASN A 112 -19.78 0.83 -8.58
C ASN A 112 -18.54 0.99 -7.69
N MET A 113 -18.56 1.93 -6.74
CA MET A 113 -17.47 2.07 -5.76
C MET A 113 -17.26 0.80 -4.93
N ARG A 114 -18.35 0.14 -4.52
CA ARG A 114 -18.27 -1.15 -3.82
C ARG A 114 -17.62 -2.23 -4.70
N ASP A 115 -18.01 -2.31 -5.95
CA ASP A 115 -17.49 -3.31 -6.89
C ASP A 115 -16.00 -3.05 -7.17
N ASP A 116 -15.59 -1.79 -7.30
CA ASP A 116 -14.19 -1.39 -7.48
C ASP A 116 -13.35 -1.73 -6.23
N ILE A 117 -13.88 -1.54 -5.02
CA ILE A 117 -13.22 -1.98 -3.77
C ILE A 117 -13.06 -3.50 -3.76
N THR A 118 -14.10 -4.25 -4.15
CA THR A 118 -14.04 -5.72 -4.23
C THR A 118 -12.95 -6.18 -5.20
N SER A 119 -12.88 -5.57 -6.38
CA SER A 119 -11.85 -5.86 -7.37
C SER A 119 -10.44 -5.58 -6.85
N ALA A 120 -10.25 -4.48 -6.11
CA ALA A 120 -8.98 -4.14 -5.50
C ALA A 120 -8.57 -5.13 -4.39
N ILE A 121 -9.52 -5.60 -3.57
CA ILE A 121 -9.27 -6.63 -2.56
C ILE A 121 -8.85 -7.94 -3.24
N THR A 122 -9.60 -8.40 -4.24
CA THR A 122 -9.29 -9.60 -5.00
C THR A 122 -7.89 -9.53 -5.63
N TYR A 123 -7.53 -8.39 -6.20
CA TYR A 123 -6.19 -8.20 -6.76
C TYR A 123 -5.09 -8.29 -5.68
N LEU A 124 -5.31 -7.67 -4.51
CA LEU A 124 -4.38 -7.74 -3.39
C LEU A 124 -4.17 -9.17 -2.90
N THR A 125 -5.25 -9.96 -2.76
CA THR A 125 -5.17 -11.34 -2.25
C THR A 125 -4.62 -12.30 -3.30
N ASP A 126 -5.17 -12.29 -4.50
CA ASP A 126 -4.94 -13.34 -5.49
C ASP A 126 -3.68 -13.09 -6.34
N THR A 127 -3.30 -11.82 -6.54
CA THR A 127 -2.16 -11.44 -7.38
C THR A 127 -0.96 -10.97 -6.58
N VAL A 128 -1.19 -10.14 -5.55
CA VAL A 128 -0.10 -9.57 -4.74
C VAL A 128 0.29 -10.50 -3.59
N GLY A 129 -0.58 -11.43 -3.20
CA GLY A 129 -0.33 -12.38 -2.10
C GLY A 129 -0.48 -11.75 -0.72
N ALA A 130 -1.37 -10.76 -0.59
CA ALA A 130 -1.75 -10.22 0.71
C ALA A 130 -2.58 -11.24 1.51
N ASP A 131 -2.50 -11.15 2.83
CA ASP A 131 -3.28 -12.00 3.72
C ASP A 131 -4.77 -11.62 3.69
N PRO A 132 -5.67 -12.49 3.24
CA PRO A 132 -7.10 -12.20 3.15
C PRO A 132 -7.75 -11.90 4.51
N GLU A 133 -7.18 -12.39 5.62
CA GLU A 133 -7.66 -12.14 6.97
C GLU A 133 -7.21 -10.76 7.52
N ARG A 134 -6.31 -10.05 6.80
CA ARG A 134 -5.72 -8.79 7.24
C ARG A 134 -5.81 -7.70 6.16
N ILE A 135 -6.99 -7.56 5.56
CA ILE A 135 -7.30 -6.49 4.61
C ILE A 135 -8.01 -5.35 5.33
N GLY A 136 -7.45 -4.15 5.25
CA GLY A 136 -8.05 -2.91 5.74
C GLY A 136 -8.60 -2.05 4.61
N LEU A 137 -9.56 -1.21 4.92
CA LEU A 137 -10.09 -0.20 4.01
C LEU A 137 -9.89 1.19 4.61
N LEU A 138 -9.38 2.13 3.82
CA LEU A 138 -9.22 3.53 4.21
C LEU A 138 -9.96 4.39 3.19
N GLY A 139 -10.84 5.26 3.65
CA GLY A 139 -11.59 6.14 2.77
C GLY A 139 -11.60 7.58 3.25
N HIS A 140 -11.47 8.51 2.31
CA HIS A 140 -11.61 9.94 2.54
C HIS A 140 -12.97 10.42 2.01
N SER A 141 -13.73 11.19 2.82
CA SER A 141 -15.00 11.80 2.40
C SER A 141 -15.99 10.79 1.79
N MET A 142 -16.32 10.89 0.50
CA MET A 142 -17.21 9.94 -0.18
C MET A 142 -16.61 8.52 -0.21
N GLY A 143 -15.30 8.37 -0.35
CA GLY A 143 -14.62 7.08 -0.19
C GLY A 143 -14.79 6.51 1.23
N GLY A 144 -14.76 7.36 2.26
CA GLY A 144 -15.07 6.96 3.63
C GLY A 144 -16.50 6.43 3.76
N ARG A 145 -17.47 7.07 3.09
CA ARG A 145 -18.86 6.56 3.03
C ARG A 145 -18.92 5.21 2.32
N ALA A 146 -18.23 5.05 1.18
CA ALA A 146 -18.20 3.77 0.47
C ALA A 146 -17.64 2.65 1.34
N VAL A 147 -16.56 2.91 2.07
CA VAL A 147 -15.95 1.98 3.01
C VAL A 147 -16.89 1.64 4.18
N SER A 148 -17.58 2.64 4.76
CA SER A 148 -18.46 2.42 5.92
C SER A 148 -19.71 1.58 5.59
N VAL A 149 -20.17 1.61 4.34
CA VAL A 149 -21.31 0.80 3.86
C VAL A 149 -20.88 -0.45 3.09
N TYR A 150 -19.57 -0.67 2.96
CA TYR A 150 -19.06 -1.88 2.35
C TYR A 150 -19.51 -3.08 3.18
N PRO A 151 -20.30 -4.01 2.62
CA PRO A 151 -20.86 -5.08 3.42
C PRO A 151 -19.74 -5.93 4.01
N VAL A 152 -19.76 -6.03 5.33
CA VAL A 152 -18.87 -6.93 6.10
C VAL A 152 -19.29 -8.38 5.84
N SER A 153 -19.30 -8.79 4.58
CA SER A 153 -19.41 -10.22 4.23
C SER A 153 -18.11 -10.95 4.53
N TYR A 154 -17.04 -10.18 4.77
CA TYR A 154 -15.77 -10.65 5.28
C TYR A 154 -15.80 -10.45 6.79
N THR A 155 -16.02 -11.51 7.53
CA THR A 155 -16.24 -11.57 8.99
C THR A 155 -15.08 -11.04 9.84
N HIS A 156 -14.04 -10.45 9.25
CA HIS A 156 -12.81 -10.04 9.92
C HIS A 156 -12.34 -8.60 9.66
N LEU A 157 -13.13 -7.77 8.96
CA LEU A 157 -12.81 -6.35 8.81
C LEU A 157 -13.17 -5.60 10.10
N THR A 158 -12.18 -5.29 10.91
CA THR A 158 -12.34 -4.31 11.99
C THR A 158 -12.07 -2.92 11.42
N LEU A 159 -13.11 -2.07 11.34
CA LEU A 159 -12.98 -0.68 10.90
C LEU A 159 -12.59 0.19 12.10
N PRO A 160 -11.37 0.76 12.16
CA PRO A 160 -11.15 1.91 13.02
C PRO A 160 -11.89 3.10 12.39
N THR A 161 -13.01 3.51 12.98
CA THR A 161 -13.69 4.76 12.62
C THR A 161 -12.95 5.90 13.29
N ILE A 162 -12.29 6.74 12.51
CA ILE A 162 -11.81 8.05 12.97
C ILE A 162 -12.90 9.05 12.61
N ALA A 163 -13.56 9.58 13.64
CA ALA A 163 -14.52 10.68 13.53
C ALA A 163 -13.79 12.02 13.42
#